data_dacc184d6a1c4c407408a56fc3ff2c63
#
_entry.id   dacc184d6a1c4c407408a56fc3ff2c63
#
_cell.length_a   1.000
_cell.length_b   1.000
_cell.length_c   1.000
_cell.angle_alpha   90.00
_cell.angle_beta   90.00
_cell.angle_gamma   90.00
#
_symmetry.space_group_name_H-M   'P 1'
#
loop_
_entity.id
_entity.type
_entity.pdbx_description
1 polymer ?
#
loop_
_entity_poly.entity_id
_entity_poly.type
_entity_poly.pdbx_seq_one_letter_code
_entity_poly.pdbx_strand_id
1 'polypeptide(L)'
;MSSEYKQPLMRNLRYYLRKSCGKVSIECDRLQKLWKLEDKISYQFSDWELLNQALTHKSYAYEVLKNNGKHYEMLEFLGDAVLDVVISHLLMKKYPEATEGELSKSRSSLVNTKRLSILARQFGLGEYILLGKGEDQSQGRSKPTILTCVYEALIGAIYLDGGFDKVAKVIHSHFEQLLSHKLSKGIYRDFKSRLQEYVQGTLKTIPEYHVLGESGPPHAKEFAIHIKINGKVYGSGRGKSKKEAQQRAAMATLKQLDLSAKPPSAKRPNL
;
A
#
# COMPACT_ATOMS: atom_id res chain seq x y z
N MET A 1 -27.91 17.40 -8.05
CA MET A 1 -27.94 16.35 -9.10
C MET A 1 -29.24 15.58 -8.91
N SER A 2 -30.10 15.70 -9.88
CA SER A 2 -31.52 15.43 -9.86
C SER A 2 -31.89 13.95 -9.76
N SER A 3 -33.07 13.69 -9.18
CA SER A 3 -33.68 12.37 -8.91
C SER A 3 -33.93 11.50 -10.16
N GLU A 4 -33.74 12.02 -11.35
CA GLU A 4 -34.05 11.34 -12.62
C GLU A 4 -33.04 10.25 -13.02
N TYR A 5 -31.80 10.32 -12.56
CA TYR A 5 -30.79 9.28 -12.86
C TYR A 5 -30.87 8.03 -11.97
N LYS A 6 -31.65 8.06 -10.88
CA LYS A 6 -31.80 6.92 -9.97
C LYS A 6 -32.83 5.86 -10.43
N GLN A 7 -33.80 6.23 -11.27
CA GLN A 7 -34.86 5.32 -11.69
C GLN A 7 -34.45 4.19 -12.67
N PRO A 8 -33.59 4.42 -13.67
CA PRO A 8 -33.14 3.34 -14.56
C PRO A 8 -32.27 2.30 -13.86
N LEU A 9 -31.43 2.75 -12.92
CA LEU A 9 -30.54 1.90 -12.12
C LEU A 9 -31.33 0.96 -11.19
N MET A 10 -32.40 1.47 -10.55
CA MET A 10 -33.27 0.68 -9.67
C MET A 10 -34.11 -0.38 -10.44
N ARG A 11 -34.48 -0.11 -11.68
CA ARG A 11 -35.17 -1.11 -12.56
C ARG A 11 -34.20 -2.22 -12.97
N ASN A 12 -32.97 -1.88 -13.32
CA ASN A 12 -31.92 -2.86 -13.63
C ASN A 12 -31.55 -3.69 -12.39
N LEU A 13 -31.43 -3.08 -11.21
CA LEU A 13 -31.13 -3.77 -9.97
C LEU A 13 -32.19 -4.83 -9.62
N ARG A 14 -33.50 -4.47 -9.73
CA ARG A 14 -34.59 -5.45 -9.52
C ARG A 14 -34.57 -6.58 -10.56
N TYR A 15 -34.17 -6.30 -11.79
CA TYR A 15 -34.00 -7.30 -12.84
C TYR A 15 -32.82 -8.24 -12.53
N TYR A 16 -31.66 -7.68 -12.16
CA TYR A 16 -30.47 -8.47 -11.79
C TYR A 16 -30.69 -9.23 -10.48
N LEU A 17 -31.29 -8.64 -9.45
CA LEU A 17 -31.65 -9.32 -8.21
C LEU A 17 -32.63 -10.50 -8.47
N ARG A 18 -33.63 -10.33 -9.33
CA ARG A 18 -34.55 -11.43 -9.71
C ARG A 18 -33.87 -12.52 -10.52
N LYS A 19 -32.93 -12.18 -11.41
CA LYS A 19 -32.20 -13.14 -12.25
C LYS A 19 -31.09 -13.86 -11.46
N SER A 20 -30.50 -13.22 -10.49
CA SER A 20 -29.43 -13.75 -9.62
C SER A 20 -29.98 -14.48 -8.41
N CYS A 21 -31.13 -14.09 -7.86
CA CYS A 21 -31.73 -14.70 -6.66
C CYS A 21 -32.08 -16.20 -6.83
N GLY A 22 -32.14 -16.70 -8.07
CA GLY A 22 -32.30 -18.14 -8.35
C GLY A 22 -31.00 -18.90 -8.60
N LYS A 23 -29.83 -18.19 -8.66
CA LYS A 23 -28.52 -18.79 -8.98
C LYS A 23 -27.44 -18.50 -7.91
N VAL A 24 -27.70 -17.59 -6.97
CA VAL A 24 -26.74 -17.14 -5.96
C VAL A 24 -27.25 -17.52 -4.58
N SER A 25 -26.40 -18.12 -3.76
CA SER A 25 -26.73 -18.56 -2.40
C SER A 25 -26.86 -17.40 -1.39
N ILE A 26 -26.70 -16.16 -1.84
CA ILE A 26 -26.64 -14.94 -1.03
C ILE A 26 -28.05 -14.34 -0.86
N GLU A 27 -28.46 -14.02 0.37
CA GLU A 27 -29.72 -13.38 0.70
C GLU A 27 -29.86 -11.98 0.05
N CYS A 28 -31.08 -11.58 -0.32
CA CYS A 28 -31.37 -10.33 -1.01
C CYS A 28 -30.87 -9.08 -0.26
N ASP A 29 -31.01 -9.05 1.07
CA ASP A 29 -30.53 -7.92 1.90
C ASP A 29 -29.00 -7.82 1.88
N ARG A 30 -28.33 -8.96 1.85
CA ARG A 30 -26.88 -9.02 1.72
C ARG A 30 -26.42 -8.50 0.35
N LEU A 31 -27.09 -8.90 -0.73
CA LEU A 31 -26.81 -8.42 -2.08
C LEU A 31 -26.94 -6.90 -2.19
N GLN A 32 -27.95 -6.29 -1.55
CA GLN A 32 -28.09 -4.83 -1.53
C GLN A 32 -26.93 -4.13 -0.82
N LYS A 33 -26.43 -4.73 0.27
CA LYS A 33 -25.24 -4.20 0.95
C LYS A 33 -24.01 -4.29 0.06
N LEU A 34 -23.77 -5.44 -0.57
CA LEU A 34 -22.63 -5.66 -1.46
C LEU A 34 -22.63 -4.68 -2.65
N TRP A 35 -23.78 -4.44 -3.24
CA TRP A 35 -23.93 -3.46 -4.31
C TRP A 35 -23.51 -2.03 -3.89
N LYS A 36 -23.87 -1.61 -2.67
CA LYS A 36 -23.43 -0.30 -2.14
C LYS A 36 -21.92 -0.24 -1.94
N LEU A 37 -21.27 -1.36 -1.68
CA LEU A 37 -19.83 -1.43 -1.54
C LEU A 37 -19.14 -1.28 -2.90
N GLU A 38 -19.68 -1.87 -3.98
CA GLU A 38 -19.10 -1.77 -5.33
C GLU A 38 -18.91 -0.30 -5.76
N ASP A 39 -19.88 0.57 -5.49
CA ASP A 39 -19.75 2.01 -5.77
C ASP A 39 -18.59 2.66 -5.00
N LYS A 40 -18.40 2.27 -3.72
CA LYS A 40 -17.34 2.83 -2.88
C LYS A 40 -15.95 2.40 -3.33
N ILE A 41 -15.80 1.13 -3.77
CA ILE A 41 -14.50 0.58 -4.22
C ILE A 41 -14.23 0.80 -5.71
N SER A 42 -15.17 1.42 -6.43
CA SER A 42 -15.10 1.69 -7.88
C SER A 42 -14.88 0.42 -8.72
N TYR A 43 -15.51 -0.69 -8.33
CA TYR A 43 -15.47 -1.95 -9.05
C TYR A 43 -16.81 -2.67 -8.98
N GLN A 44 -17.29 -3.22 -10.11
CA GLN A 44 -18.51 -4.01 -10.21
C GLN A 44 -18.15 -5.47 -10.47
N PHE A 45 -18.60 -6.35 -9.58
CA PHE A 45 -18.35 -7.78 -9.67
C PHE A 45 -19.31 -8.48 -10.65
N SER A 46 -18.75 -9.36 -11.46
CA SER A 46 -19.51 -10.33 -12.23
C SER A 46 -19.95 -11.52 -11.35
N ASP A 47 -19.08 -11.93 -10.44
CA ASP A 47 -19.32 -12.97 -9.44
C ASP A 47 -19.37 -12.39 -8.02
N TRP A 48 -20.58 -12.20 -7.50
CA TRP A 48 -20.82 -11.67 -6.16
C TRP A 48 -20.47 -12.64 -5.03
N GLU A 49 -20.35 -13.95 -5.33
CA GLU A 49 -19.85 -14.95 -4.37
C GLU A 49 -18.40 -14.67 -3.99
N LEU A 50 -17.56 -14.22 -4.94
CA LEU A 50 -16.18 -13.80 -4.67
C LEU A 50 -16.15 -12.60 -3.72
N LEU A 51 -16.98 -11.57 -3.97
CA LEU A 51 -17.06 -10.41 -3.08
C LEU A 51 -17.55 -10.83 -1.69
N ASN A 52 -18.58 -11.66 -1.61
CA ASN A 52 -19.09 -12.14 -0.33
C ASN A 52 -18.06 -12.99 0.42
N GLN A 53 -17.32 -13.85 -0.27
CA GLN A 53 -16.23 -14.63 0.31
C GLN A 53 -15.12 -13.72 0.87
N ALA A 54 -14.70 -12.68 0.13
CA ALA A 54 -13.69 -11.72 0.58
C ALA A 54 -14.09 -10.96 1.86
N LEU A 55 -15.39 -10.88 2.14
CA LEU A 55 -15.96 -10.22 3.31
C LEU A 55 -16.40 -11.21 4.40
N THR A 56 -16.09 -12.49 4.27
CA THR A 56 -16.46 -13.54 5.24
C THR A 56 -15.24 -13.93 6.06
N HIS A 57 -15.27 -13.62 7.36
CA HIS A 57 -14.24 -14.04 8.31
C HIS A 57 -14.40 -15.51 8.67
N LYS A 58 -13.30 -16.18 8.99
CA LYS A 58 -13.31 -17.60 9.41
C LYS A 58 -14.25 -17.88 10.58
N SER A 59 -14.36 -16.98 11.55
CA SER A 59 -15.28 -17.18 12.69
C SER A 59 -16.74 -17.33 12.25
N TYR A 60 -17.16 -16.56 11.23
CA TYR A 60 -18.50 -16.69 10.66
C TYR A 60 -18.68 -18.02 9.92
N ALA A 61 -17.68 -18.42 9.14
CA ALA A 61 -17.70 -19.68 8.42
C ALA A 61 -17.81 -20.87 9.37
N TYR A 62 -17.12 -20.84 10.52
CA TYR A 62 -17.20 -21.89 11.54
C TYR A 62 -18.53 -21.87 12.32
N GLU A 63 -18.93 -20.70 12.82
CA GLU A 63 -20.11 -20.59 13.71
C GLU A 63 -21.44 -20.71 12.96
N VAL A 64 -21.55 -20.09 11.77
CA VAL A 64 -22.83 -19.95 11.05
C VAL A 64 -22.92 -20.93 9.88
N LEU A 65 -21.84 -21.07 9.10
CA LEU A 65 -21.81 -21.93 7.91
C LEU A 65 -21.37 -23.38 8.22
N LYS A 66 -21.17 -23.73 9.50
CA LYS A 66 -20.85 -25.09 9.99
C LYS A 66 -19.68 -25.75 9.25
N ASN A 67 -18.58 -25.03 9.10
CA ASN A 67 -17.36 -25.45 8.39
C ASN A 67 -17.51 -25.70 6.86
N ASN A 68 -18.66 -25.45 6.29
CA ASN A 68 -18.89 -25.61 4.84
C ASN A 68 -18.74 -24.30 4.06
N GLY A 69 -18.44 -23.20 4.73
CA GLY A 69 -18.37 -21.88 4.13
C GLY A 69 -16.96 -21.48 3.70
N LYS A 70 -16.84 -20.95 2.50
CA LYS A 70 -15.64 -20.27 2.05
C LYS A 70 -15.46 -18.98 2.85
N HIS A 71 -14.22 -18.70 3.28
CA HIS A 71 -13.83 -17.46 3.96
C HIS A 71 -12.65 -16.79 3.23
N TYR A 72 -12.24 -15.62 3.70
CA TYR A 72 -11.35 -14.75 2.95
C TYR A 72 -9.89 -15.18 2.87
N GLU A 73 -9.37 -16.08 3.72
CA GLU A 73 -7.93 -16.34 3.86
C GLU A 73 -7.23 -16.72 2.54
N MET A 74 -7.87 -17.51 1.67
CA MET A 74 -7.29 -17.84 0.36
C MET A 74 -7.25 -16.66 -0.60
N LEU A 75 -8.25 -15.77 -0.51
CA LEU A 75 -8.29 -14.53 -1.29
C LEU A 75 -7.30 -13.49 -0.75
N GLU A 76 -7.12 -13.42 0.56
CA GLU A 76 -6.10 -12.60 1.24
C GLU A 76 -4.70 -12.99 0.74
N PHE A 77 -4.34 -14.28 0.79
CA PHE A 77 -3.06 -14.79 0.30
C PHE A 77 -2.79 -14.37 -1.15
N LEU A 78 -3.79 -14.50 -2.03
CA LEU A 78 -3.66 -14.09 -3.42
C LEU A 78 -3.58 -12.57 -3.56
N GLY A 79 -4.41 -11.86 -2.81
CA GLY A 79 -4.51 -10.40 -2.87
C GLY A 79 -3.27 -9.68 -2.40
N ASP A 80 -2.61 -10.16 -1.36
CA ASP A 80 -1.32 -9.65 -0.89
C ASP A 80 -0.27 -9.71 -2.02
N ALA A 81 -0.15 -10.86 -2.68
CA ALA A 81 0.78 -11.03 -3.80
C ALA A 81 0.47 -10.09 -4.98
N VAL A 82 -0.82 -9.97 -5.36
CA VAL A 82 -1.27 -9.07 -6.44
C VAL A 82 -1.00 -7.61 -6.08
N LEU A 83 -1.28 -7.21 -4.84
CA LEU A 83 -1.04 -5.86 -4.34
C LEU A 83 0.45 -5.52 -4.42
N ASP A 84 1.30 -6.43 -3.98
CA ASP A 84 2.76 -6.26 -4.01
C ASP A 84 3.29 -6.10 -5.44
N VAL A 85 2.81 -6.89 -6.40
CA VAL A 85 3.20 -6.78 -7.81
C VAL A 85 2.77 -5.44 -8.39
N VAL A 86 1.51 -5.04 -8.21
CA VAL A 86 0.99 -3.78 -8.78
C VAL A 86 1.68 -2.57 -8.18
N ILE A 87 1.85 -2.52 -6.85
CA ILE A 87 2.53 -1.40 -6.18
C ILE A 87 4.01 -1.34 -6.59
N SER A 88 4.69 -2.48 -6.73
CA SER A 88 6.07 -2.53 -7.23
C SER A 88 6.17 -1.95 -8.64
N HIS A 89 5.28 -2.35 -9.55
CA HIS A 89 5.23 -1.82 -10.92
C HIS A 89 5.01 -0.30 -10.93
N LEU A 90 4.05 0.20 -10.13
CA LEU A 90 3.78 1.64 -10.03
C LEU A 90 4.98 2.42 -9.49
N LEU A 91 5.67 1.88 -8.48
CA LEU A 91 6.88 2.49 -7.92
C LEU A 91 8.02 2.51 -8.93
N MET A 92 8.29 1.40 -9.64
CA MET A 92 9.32 1.33 -10.69
C MET A 92 9.07 2.32 -11.82
N LYS A 93 7.82 2.40 -12.31
CA LYS A 93 7.42 3.36 -13.35
C LYS A 93 7.61 4.80 -12.91
N LYS A 94 7.29 5.09 -11.67
CA LYS A 94 7.31 6.45 -11.13
C LYS A 94 8.70 6.91 -10.72
N TYR A 95 9.57 5.97 -10.35
CA TYR A 95 10.91 6.24 -9.82
C TYR A 95 11.96 5.38 -10.53
N PRO A 96 12.20 5.65 -11.84
CA PRO A 96 13.09 4.83 -12.66
C PRO A 96 14.54 4.80 -12.16
N GLU A 97 14.96 5.81 -11.39
CA GLU A 97 16.31 5.93 -10.86
C GLU A 97 16.46 5.42 -9.42
N ALA A 98 15.40 4.87 -8.83
CA ALA A 98 15.45 4.34 -7.47
C ALA A 98 16.14 2.96 -7.45
N THR A 99 16.89 2.69 -6.37
CA THR A 99 17.48 1.38 -6.12
C THR A 99 16.41 0.39 -5.66
N GLU A 100 16.71 -0.91 -5.78
CA GLU A 100 15.82 -1.98 -5.27
C GLU A 100 15.47 -1.76 -3.80
N GLY A 101 16.46 -1.47 -2.94
CA GLY A 101 16.24 -1.22 -1.52
C GLY A 101 15.33 -0.02 -1.23
N GLU A 102 15.39 1.05 -2.05
CA GLU A 102 14.49 2.20 -1.95
C GLU A 102 13.06 1.83 -2.36
N LEU A 103 12.93 1.05 -3.42
CA LEU A 103 11.63 0.56 -3.91
C LEU A 103 10.98 -0.40 -2.90
N SER A 104 11.74 -1.35 -2.35
CA SER A 104 11.27 -2.30 -1.32
C SER A 104 10.82 -1.60 -0.03
N LYS A 105 11.60 -0.63 0.47
CA LYS A 105 11.19 0.20 1.63
C LYS A 105 9.94 1.02 1.33
N SER A 106 9.83 1.56 0.11
CA SER A 106 8.68 2.35 -0.31
C SER A 106 7.43 1.48 -0.40
N ARG A 107 7.52 0.28 -0.99
CA ARG A 107 6.45 -0.70 -1.04
C ARG A 107 5.98 -1.06 0.36
N SER A 108 6.88 -1.56 1.23
CA SER A 108 6.54 -1.93 2.62
C SER A 108 5.86 -0.79 3.38
N SER A 109 6.22 0.45 3.10
CA SER A 109 5.58 1.61 3.75
C SER A 109 4.19 1.94 3.21
N LEU A 110 3.81 1.43 2.04
CA LEU A 110 2.50 1.60 1.40
C LEU A 110 1.53 0.46 1.75
N VAL A 111 2.05 -0.79 1.79
CA VAL A 111 1.22 -2.00 1.96
C VAL A 111 1.28 -2.60 3.38
N ASN A 112 1.68 -1.83 4.39
CA ASN A 112 1.65 -2.29 5.77
C ASN A 112 0.25 -2.21 6.39
N THR A 113 0.04 -2.99 7.46
CA THR A 113 -1.23 -3.08 8.21
C THR A 113 -1.82 -1.71 8.55
N LYS A 114 -0.99 -0.75 8.98
CA LYS A 114 -1.45 0.60 9.33
C LYS A 114 -2.08 1.31 8.12
N ARG A 115 -1.48 1.21 6.94
CA ARG A 115 -1.97 1.88 5.73
C ARG A 115 -3.18 1.18 5.15
N LEU A 116 -3.12 -0.14 5.02
CA LEU A 116 -4.23 -0.92 4.47
C LEU A 116 -5.47 -0.85 5.35
N SER A 117 -5.33 -0.86 6.68
CA SER A 117 -6.47 -0.66 7.58
C SER A 117 -7.10 0.73 7.47
N ILE A 118 -6.31 1.78 7.16
CA ILE A 118 -6.86 3.12 6.88
C ILE A 118 -7.67 3.11 5.58
N LEU A 119 -7.15 2.51 4.50
CA LEU A 119 -7.89 2.35 3.25
C LEU A 119 -9.19 1.56 3.45
N ALA A 120 -9.12 0.44 4.17
CA ALA A 120 -10.29 -0.36 4.50
C ALA A 120 -11.37 0.45 5.23
N ARG A 121 -10.97 1.33 6.17
CA ARG A 121 -11.90 2.24 6.87
C ARG A 121 -12.48 3.31 5.94
N GLN A 122 -11.72 3.84 5.00
CA GLN A 122 -12.22 4.83 4.03
C GLN A 122 -13.35 4.26 3.17
N PHE A 123 -13.28 2.98 2.82
CA PHE A 123 -14.36 2.27 2.12
C PHE A 123 -15.45 1.75 3.05
N GLY A 124 -15.27 1.86 4.37
CA GLY A 124 -16.22 1.34 5.36
C GLY A 124 -16.29 -0.18 5.39
N LEU A 125 -15.20 -0.91 5.03
CA LEU A 125 -15.23 -2.37 4.88
C LEU A 125 -15.72 -3.09 6.15
N GLY A 126 -15.42 -2.56 7.34
CA GLY A 126 -15.87 -3.13 8.61
C GLY A 126 -17.38 -3.35 8.72
N GLU A 127 -18.20 -2.51 8.06
CA GLU A 127 -19.67 -2.62 8.05
C GLU A 127 -20.16 -3.82 7.22
N TYR A 128 -19.32 -4.29 6.30
CA TYR A 128 -19.67 -5.34 5.35
C TYR A 128 -19.13 -6.72 5.75
N ILE A 129 -18.24 -6.81 6.76
CA ILE A 129 -17.64 -8.08 7.18
C ILE A 129 -18.68 -8.95 7.90
N LEU A 130 -18.73 -10.22 7.52
CA LEU A 130 -19.46 -11.26 8.25
C LEU A 130 -18.52 -11.84 9.31
N LEU A 131 -18.89 -11.66 10.59
CA LEU A 131 -18.14 -12.13 11.76
C LEU A 131 -18.98 -13.10 12.58
N GLY A 132 -18.34 -14.08 13.21
CA GLY A 132 -18.96 -14.86 14.28
C GLY A 132 -19.21 -13.99 15.51
N LYS A 133 -20.12 -14.42 16.38
CA LYS A 133 -20.57 -13.65 17.56
C LYS A 133 -19.41 -13.24 18.47
N GLY A 134 -18.48 -14.16 18.74
CA GLY A 134 -17.33 -13.88 19.62
C GLY A 134 -16.40 -12.81 19.04
N GLU A 135 -16.09 -12.87 17.75
CA GLU A 135 -15.24 -11.90 17.08
C GLU A 135 -15.92 -10.52 16.96
N ASP A 136 -17.23 -10.51 16.71
CA ASP A 136 -18.00 -9.25 16.63
C ASP A 136 -18.08 -8.55 18.01
N GLN A 137 -18.31 -9.29 19.09
CA GLN A 137 -18.30 -8.76 20.45
C GLN A 137 -16.93 -8.18 20.85
N SER A 138 -15.84 -8.75 20.34
CA SER A 138 -14.47 -8.25 20.57
C SER A 138 -14.09 -7.11 19.64
N GLN A 139 -15.05 -6.43 19.01
CA GLN A 139 -14.86 -5.32 18.08
C GLN A 139 -14.06 -5.69 16.82
N GLY A 140 -14.19 -6.92 16.34
CA GLY A 140 -13.49 -7.44 15.16
C GLY A 140 -13.60 -6.54 13.93
N ARG A 141 -14.76 -5.88 13.73
CA ARG A 141 -15.01 -4.95 12.61
C ARG A 141 -14.07 -3.75 12.55
N SER A 142 -13.48 -3.37 13.67
CA SER A 142 -12.58 -2.21 13.77
C SER A 142 -11.10 -2.59 13.92
N LYS A 143 -10.79 -3.88 14.13
CA LYS A 143 -9.41 -4.37 14.30
C LYS A 143 -8.57 -4.12 13.04
N PRO A 144 -7.41 -3.45 13.15
CA PRO A 144 -6.55 -3.15 12.00
C PRO A 144 -6.15 -4.40 11.23
N THR A 145 -5.87 -5.50 11.91
CA THR A 145 -5.49 -6.78 11.30
C THR A 145 -6.60 -7.34 10.42
N ILE A 146 -7.83 -7.44 10.94
CA ILE A 146 -8.98 -7.96 10.18
C ILE A 146 -9.28 -7.04 8.97
N LEU A 147 -9.25 -5.74 9.18
CA LEU A 147 -9.47 -4.77 8.09
C LEU A 147 -8.42 -4.88 6.98
N THR A 148 -7.17 -5.15 7.35
CA THR A 148 -6.08 -5.38 6.37
C THR A 148 -6.33 -6.65 5.58
N CYS A 149 -6.54 -7.79 6.27
CA CYS A 149 -6.82 -9.07 5.63
C CYS A 149 -8.02 -9.01 4.67
N VAL A 150 -9.09 -8.32 5.08
CA VAL A 150 -10.29 -8.13 4.24
C VAL A 150 -10.00 -7.24 3.03
N TYR A 151 -9.16 -6.20 3.17
CA TYR A 151 -8.77 -5.38 2.03
C TYR A 151 -7.93 -6.18 1.02
N GLU A 152 -6.96 -6.95 1.49
CA GLU A 152 -6.15 -7.85 0.66
C GLU A 152 -7.04 -8.90 -0.02
N ALA A 153 -7.96 -9.51 0.71
CA ALA A 153 -8.92 -10.46 0.15
C ALA A 153 -9.83 -9.83 -0.92
N LEU A 154 -10.23 -8.58 -0.73
CA LEU A 154 -10.98 -7.82 -1.73
C LEU A 154 -10.17 -7.65 -3.02
N ILE A 155 -8.88 -7.33 -2.93
CA ILE A 155 -7.97 -7.26 -4.08
C ILE A 155 -7.87 -8.63 -4.77
N GLY A 156 -7.73 -9.71 -4.02
CA GLY A 156 -7.72 -11.08 -4.55
C GLY A 156 -9.02 -11.44 -5.29
N ALA A 157 -10.16 -11.05 -4.72
CA ALA A 157 -11.47 -11.26 -5.33
C ALA A 157 -11.61 -10.47 -6.66
N ILE A 158 -11.22 -9.20 -6.69
CA ILE A 158 -11.23 -8.37 -7.91
C ILE A 158 -10.32 -8.97 -8.99
N TYR A 159 -9.15 -9.50 -8.59
CA TYR A 159 -8.25 -10.17 -9.53
C TYR A 159 -8.87 -11.42 -10.16
N LEU A 160 -9.52 -12.27 -9.36
CA LEU A 160 -10.18 -13.48 -9.88
C LEU A 160 -11.39 -13.15 -10.78
N ASP A 161 -12.16 -12.13 -10.43
CA ASP A 161 -13.35 -11.70 -11.18
C ASP A 161 -13.00 -10.96 -12.48
N GLY A 162 -11.98 -10.11 -12.44
CA GLY A 162 -11.72 -9.14 -13.52
C GLY A 162 -10.36 -9.24 -14.19
N GLY A 163 -9.43 -10.02 -13.64
CA GLY A 163 -8.07 -10.16 -14.15
C GLY A 163 -7.16 -9.00 -13.75
N PHE A 164 -5.90 -9.10 -14.20
CA PHE A 164 -4.82 -8.19 -13.78
C PHE A 164 -5.07 -6.72 -14.13
N ASP A 165 -5.53 -6.44 -15.34
CA ASP A 165 -5.71 -5.06 -15.81
C ASP A 165 -6.76 -4.29 -15.00
N LYS A 166 -7.85 -4.96 -14.61
CA LYS A 166 -8.91 -4.34 -13.82
C LYS A 166 -8.45 -4.12 -12.38
N VAL A 167 -7.83 -5.12 -11.74
CA VAL A 167 -7.34 -4.96 -10.37
C VAL A 167 -6.23 -3.90 -10.28
N ALA A 168 -5.35 -3.82 -11.28
CA ALA A 168 -4.30 -2.79 -11.33
C ALA A 168 -4.89 -1.37 -11.40
N LYS A 169 -5.96 -1.16 -12.18
CA LYS A 169 -6.69 0.13 -12.21
C LYS A 169 -7.31 0.49 -10.87
N VAL A 170 -7.94 -0.49 -10.20
CA VAL A 170 -8.55 -0.29 -8.88
C VAL A 170 -7.48 0.05 -7.84
N ILE A 171 -6.39 -0.71 -7.77
CA ILE A 171 -5.28 -0.44 -6.86
C ILE A 171 -4.69 0.96 -7.13
N HIS A 172 -4.48 1.32 -8.40
CA HIS A 172 -3.98 2.65 -8.76
C HIS A 172 -4.89 3.76 -8.21
N SER A 173 -6.20 3.65 -8.39
CA SER A 173 -7.17 4.66 -7.88
C SER A 173 -7.18 4.74 -6.36
N HIS A 174 -7.13 3.59 -5.66
CA HIS A 174 -7.11 3.55 -4.19
C HIS A 174 -5.82 4.15 -3.59
N PHE A 175 -4.70 4.02 -4.29
CA PHE A 175 -3.40 4.50 -3.82
C PHE A 175 -3.00 5.87 -4.39
N GLU A 176 -3.78 6.47 -5.29
CA GLU A 176 -3.44 7.72 -5.98
C GLU A 176 -3.07 8.85 -5.00
N GLN A 177 -3.89 9.09 -3.98
CA GLN A 177 -3.61 10.10 -2.96
C GLN A 177 -2.37 9.76 -2.13
N LEU A 178 -2.16 8.48 -1.80
CA LEU A 178 -1.00 8.03 -1.04
C LEU A 178 0.28 8.16 -1.86
N LEU A 179 0.21 7.87 -3.15
CA LEU A 179 1.31 8.02 -4.09
C LEU A 179 1.63 9.50 -4.35
N SER A 180 0.63 10.38 -4.45
CA SER A 180 0.82 11.82 -4.65
C SER A 180 1.37 12.51 -3.40
N HIS A 181 0.89 12.18 -2.21
CA HIS A 181 1.33 12.79 -0.94
C HIS A 181 2.77 12.39 -0.56
N LYS A 182 3.21 11.16 -0.91
CA LYS A 182 4.61 10.77 -0.76
C LYS A 182 5.53 11.45 -1.76
N LEU A 183 4.99 11.89 -2.91
CA LEU A 183 5.73 12.62 -3.92
C LEU A 183 6.20 13.99 -3.43
N SER A 184 5.40 14.70 -2.65
CA SER A 184 5.78 16.00 -2.10
C SER A 184 6.91 15.90 -1.05
N LYS A 185 7.10 14.72 -0.45
CA LYS A 185 8.19 14.45 0.51
C LYS A 185 9.39 13.68 -0.07
N GLY A 186 9.32 13.32 -1.35
CA GLY A 186 10.32 12.48 -2.04
C GLY A 186 10.23 11.00 -1.65
N ILE A 187 10.70 10.09 -2.50
CA ILE A 187 11.09 8.74 -2.06
C ILE A 187 12.05 8.94 -0.89
N TYR A 188 11.97 8.05 0.09
CA TYR A 188 13.00 7.95 1.12
C TYR A 188 14.31 7.58 0.42
N ARG A 189 14.96 8.59 -0.19
CA ARG A 189 16.26 8.39 -0.82
C ARG A 189 17.22 8.10 0.30
N ASP A 190 17.64 6.85 0.39
CA ASP A 190 18.62 6.40 1.37
C ASP A 190 20.03 6.76 0.87
N PHE A 191 20.28 8.07 0.81
CA PHE A 191 21.58 8.59 0.40
C PHE A 191 22.71 8.03 1.27
N LYS A 192 22.40 7.69 2.55
CA LYS A 192 23.37 7.12 3.47
C LYS A 192 23.82 5.72 3.02
N SER A 193 22.87 4.82 2.75
CA SER A 193 23.18 3.46 2.24
C SER A 193 23.86 3.54 0.87
N ARG A 194 23.34 4.39 -0.03
CA ARG A 194 23.91 4.58 -1.36
C ARG A 194 25.36 5.08 -1.33
N LEU A 195 25.66 6.05 -0.45
CA LEU A 195 27.03 6.53 -0.25
C LEU A 195 27.93 5.44 0.33
N GLN A 196 27.42 4.67 1.30
CA GLN A 196 28.16 3.56 1.90
C GLN A 196 28.51 2.49 0.88
N GLU A 197 27.55 2.03 0.08
CA GLU A 197 27.77 1.04 -1.00
C GLU A 197 28.82 1.54 -2.00
N TYR A 198 28.71 2.80 -2.41
CA TYR A 198 29.69 3.38 -3.32
C TYR A 198 31.09 3.43 -2.72
N VAL A 199 31.25 3.99 -1.51
CA VAL A 199 32.55 4.16 -0.86
C VAL A 199 33.19 2.80 -0.56
N GLN A 200 32.41 1.79 -0.12
CA GLN A 200 32.91 0.43 0.07
C GLN A 200 33.29 -0.23 -1.26
N GLY A 201 32.47 -0.10 -2.28
CA GLY A 201 32.73 -0.70 -3.61
C GLY A 201 33.95 -0.09 -4.30
N THR A 202 34.08 1.24 -4.30
CA THR A 202 35.08 1.97 -5.10
C THR A 202 36.35 2.29 -4.31
N LEU A 203 36.20 2.76 -3.06
CA LEU A 203 37.32 3.24 -2.24
C LEU A 203 37.75 2.26 -1.17
N LYS A 204 37.08 1.12 -1.05
CA LYS A 204 37.35 0.04 -0.06
C LYS A 204 37.43 0.54 1.39
N THR A 205 36.65 1.58 1.72
CA THR A 205 36.58 2.22 3.03
C THR A 205 35.12 2.49 3.42
N ILE A 206 34.89 3.11 4.58
CA ILE A 206 33.56 3.41 5.10
C ILE A 206 33.43 4.93 5.30
N PRO A 207 32.31 5.57 4.93
CA PRO A 207 32.09 6.98 5.22
C PRO A 207 31.80 7.20 6.71
N GLU A 208 32.52 8.14 7.33
CA GLU A 208 32.37 8.50 8.75
C GLU A 208 31.47 9.74 8.87
N TYR A 209 30.51 9.68 9.81
CA TYR A 209 29.55 10.75 10.06
C TYR A 209 29.88 11.47 11.38
N HIS A 210 30.34 12.71 11.31
CA HIS A 210 30.72 13.51 12.46
C HIS A 210 29.71 14.60 12.75
N VAL A 211 29.20 14.65 13.97
CA VAL A 211 28.30 15.72 14.44
C VAL A 211 29.15 16.97 14.69
N LEU A 212 28.84 18.06 13.99
CA LEU A 212 29.52 19.35 14.18
C LEU A 212 28.94 20.13 15.34
N GLY A 213 27.64 19.96 15.62
CA GLY A 213 26.96 20.66 16.69
C GLY A 213 25.44 20.50 16.63
N GLU A 214 24.82 20.93 17.72
CA GLU A 214 23.36 21.04 17.84
C GLU A 214 23.06 22.53 18.06
N SER A 215 22.07 23.07 17.36
CA SER A 215 21.61 24.47 17.52
C SER A 215 20.11 24.54 17.61
N GLY A 216 19.58 25.63 18.18
CA GLY A 216 18.15 25.89 18.34
C GLY A 216 17.56 25.45 19.68
N PRO A 217 16.34 25.93 19.99
CA PRO A 217 15.65 25.63 21.24
C PRO A 217 15.23 24.14 21.30
N PRO A 218 14.91 23.60 22.50
CA PRO A 218 14.58 22.18 22.69
C PRO A 218 13.49 21.63 21.76
N HIS A 219 12.53 22.46 21.37
CA HIS A 219 11.41 22.10 20.49
C HIS A 219 11.70 22.30 18.99
N ALA A 220 12.86 22.90 18.65
CA ALA A 220 13.28 23.15 17.26
C ALA A 220 14.79 22.93 17.09
N LYS A 221 15.33 21.87 17.69
CA LYS A 221 16.74 21.49 17.54
C LYS A 221 17.10 21.19 16.09
N GLU A 222 18.22 21.71 15.66
CA GLU A 222 18.85 21.42 14.38
C GLU A 222 20.21 20.77 14.60
N PHE A 223 20.47 19.69 13.88
CA PHE A 223 21.71 18.93 13.91
C PHE A 223 22.53 19.25 12.66
N ALA A 224 23.81 19.53 12.82
CA ALA A 224 24.76 19.70 11.72
C ALA A 224 25.75 18.52 11.70
N ILE A 225 25.91 17.90 10.52
CA ILE A 225 26.76 16.72 10.32
C ILE A 225 27.60 16.93 9.06
N HIS A 226 28.90 16.57 9.13
CA HIS A 226 29.73 16.40 7.95
C HIS A 226 30.17 14.95 7.79
N ILE A 227 30.61 14.60 6.57
CA ILE A 227 31.12 13.27 6.23
C ILE A 227 32.59 13.34 5.94
N LYS A 228 33.36 12.40 6.52
CA LYS A 228 34.75 12.15 6.18
C LYS A 228 34.89 10.82 5.44
N ILE A 229 35.76 10.78 4.45
CA ILE A 229 36.15 9.57 3.72
C ILE A 229 37.67 9.59 3.65
N ASN A 230 38.36 8.61 4.20
CA ASN A 230 39.84 8.57 4.31
C ASN A 230 40.43 9.86 4.92
N GLY A 231 39.80 10.36 6.01
CA GLY A 231 40.27 11.58 6.70
C GLY A 231 39.92 12.90 6.00
N LYS A 232 39.53 12.90 4.74
CA LYS A 232 39.14 14.10 3.98
C LYS A 232 37.64 14.40 4.19
N VAL A 233 37.32 15.69 4.44
CA VAL A 233 35.95 16.17 4.58
C VAL A 233 35.31 16.35 3.19
N TYR A 234 34.11 15.84 3.04
CA TYR A 234 33.27 15.99 1.86
C TYR A 234 32.00 16.80 2.20
N GLY A 235 30.80 16.28 1.89
CA GLY A 235 29.56 16.99 2.08
C GLY A 235 29.14 17.19 3.55
N SER A 236 28.34 18.21 3.79
CA SER A 236 27.68 18.47 5.09
C SER A 236 26.17 18.60 4.92
N GLY A 237 25.43 18.38 6.00
CA GLY A 237 23.98 18.49 6.02
C GLY A 237 23.45 18.93 7.37
N ARG A 238 22.35 19.70 7.36
CA ARG A 238 21.61 20.09 8.57
C ARG A 238 20.20 19.50 8.52
N GLY A 239 19.62 19.18 9.68
CA GLY A 239 18.28 18.64 9.75
C GLY A 239 17.70 18.66 11.16
N LYS A 240 16.38 18.55 11.25
CA LYS A 240 15.64 18.51 12.52
C LYS A 240 15.86 17.22 13.35
N SER A 241 16.56 16.25 12.78
CA SER A 241 17.02 15.04 13.44
C SER A 241 18.39 14.62 12.93
N LYS A 242 19.15 13.87 13.75
CA LYS A 242 20.44 13.30 13.32
C LYS A 242 20.31 12.48 12.03
N LYS A 243 19.22 11.72 11.88
CA LYS A 243 18.93 10.93 10.68
C LYS A 243 18.75 11.82 9.44
N GLU A 244 18.01 12.91 9.55
CA GLU A 244 17.81 13.85 8.45
C GLU A 244 19.10 14.56 8.06
N ALA A 245 19.88 15.01 9.05
CA ALA A 245 21.18 15.63 8.80
C ALA A 245 22.16 14.67 8.11
N GLN A 246 22.21 13.38 8.53
CA GLN A 246 23.01 12.35 7.88
C GLN A 246 22.62 12.15 6.42
N GLN A 247 21.33 12.07 6.11
CA GLN A 247 20.83 11.89 4.75
C GLN A 247 21.19 13.08 3.85
N ARG A 248 21.06 14.31 4.37
CA ARG A 248 21.43 15.52 3.62
C ARG A 248 22.93 15.62 3.41
N ALA A 249 23.74 15.26 4.41
CA ALA A 249 25.18 15.20 4.28
C ALA A 249 25.63 14.16 3.23
N ALA A 250 25.02 12.97 3.24
CA ALA A 250 25.26 11.93 2.25
C ALA A 250 24.87 12.38 0.83
N MET A 251 23.73 13.05 0.67
CA MET A 251 23.31 13.63 -0.59
C MET A 251 24.33 14.65 -1.13
N ALA A 252 24.82 15.56 -0.26
CA ALA A 252 25.81 16.55 -0.62
C ALA A 252 27.15 15.91 -1.03
N THR A 253 27.56 14.85 -0.29
CA THR A 253 28.78 14.08 -0.62
C THR A 253 28.65 13.38 -1.97
N LEU A 254 27.52 12.72 -2.24
CA LEU A 254 27.28 12.08 -3.54
C LEU A 254 27.30 13.08 -4.70
N LYS A 255 26.74 14.27 -4.52
CA LYS A 255 26.81 15.34 -5.52
C LYS A 255 28.24 15.79 -5.76
N GLN A 256 29.04 15.95 -4.70
CA GLN A 256 30.43 16.39 -4.78
C GLN A 256 31.32 15.35 -5.45
N LEU A 257 30.96 14.06 -5.32
CA LEU A 257 31.65 12.96 -6.01
C LEU A 257 31.14 12.76 -7.46
N ASP A 258 30.35 13.65 -7.98
CA ASP A 258 29.71 13.59 -9.32
C ASP A 258 28.86 12.34 -9.58
N LEU A 259 28.40 11.69 -8.50
CA LEU A 259 27.70 10.41 -8.51
C LEU A 259 26.17 10.54 -8.40
N SER A 260 25.66 11.78 -8.44
CA SER A 260 24.23 12.04 -8.37
C SER A 260 23.51 11.84 -9.71
N ALA A 261 24.27 11.69 -10.81
CA ALA A 261 23.73 11.70 -12.15
C ALA A 261 23.54 10.34 -12.82
N LYS A 262 24.15 9.23 -12.33
CA LYS A 262 23.87 7.88 -12.86
C LYS A 262 24.17 6.80 -11.81
N PRO A 263 23.24 5.86 -11.56
CA PRO A 263 23.61 4.57 -10.99
C PRO A 263 24.54 3.84 -11.98
N PRO A 264 25.49 2.99 -11.52
CA PRO A 264 26.24 2.15 -12.43
C PRO A 264 25.22 1.39 -13.28
N SER A 265 25.36 1.46 -14.59
CA SER A 265 24.48 0.85 -15.56
C SER A 265 24.53 -0.68 -15.41
N ALA A 266 23.69 -1.23 -14.54
CA ALA A 266 23.24 -2.59 -14.72
C ALA A 266 22.44 -2.58 -16.04
N LYS A 267 22.95 -3.23 -17.08
CA LYS A 267 22.21 -3.47 -18.33
C LYS A 267 20.86 -4.05 -17.93
N ARG A 268 19.81 -3.24 -18.04
CA ARG A 268 18.43 -3.72 -17.82
C ARG A 268 18.07 -4.57 -19.03
N PRO A 269 17.48 -5.77 -18.86
CA PRO A 269 16.79 -6.42 -19.95
C PRO A 269 15.67 -5.49 -20.40
N ASN A 270 15.53 -5.31 -21.70
CA ASN A 270 14.40 -4.61 -22.32
C ASN A 270 13.10 -5.33 -21.88
N LEU A 271 12.28 -4.67 -21.05
CA LEU A 271 10.91 -5.07 -20.73
C LEU A 271 9.94 -4.34 -21.66
#